data_6b0a39a3ba2c14b524c81c28d7ebc36c
#
_entry.id   6b0a39a3ba2c14b524c81c28d7ebc36c
#
_cell.length_a   1.000
_cell.length_b   1.000
_cell.length_c   1.000
_cell.angle_alpha   90.00
_cell.angle_beta   90.00
_cell.angle_gamma   90.00
#
_symmetry.space_group_name_H-M   'P 1'
#
loop_
_entity.id
_entity.type
_entity.pdbx_description
1 polymer ?
#
loop_
_entity_poly.entity_id
_entity_poly.type
_entity_poly.pdbx_seq_one_letter_code
_entity_poly.pdbx_strand_id
1 'polypeptide(L)'
;ISVLSGHLGGANELSNEISEKIGATPVITTAADVNKTIPVDLVGKEFGWKIDDDTTVTKVSAFMVNKEKIGVFQDAGEKDWWKKELPDNVSKYKNFEGLKNSDSKGFLIISDQIFKDEILENTVVYRPQTLVVGVGLHWDTSKDTIKSGLKSSLEKFHLSSKSLARFVSIKKEKDVEGLIELGKEMKIPIEYIDREELATITTPNPSKTVQAFEGTSSVSEAAALKSSSGKLIVEKQKFPPNLTIAIARIQN
;
A
#
# COMPACT_ATOMS: atom_id res chain seq x y z
N ILE A 1 -12.98 19.37 18.37
CA ILE A 1 -13.63 19.44 17.05
C ILE A 1 -12.52 19.22 16.05
N SER A 2 -12.50 18.04 15.44
CA SER A 2 -11.60 17.75 14.32
C SER A 2 -11.99 18.70 13.18
N VAL A 3 -11.13 19.64 12.85
CA VAL A 3 -11.31 20.47 11.68
C VAL A 3 -10.93 19.59 10.48
N LEU A 4 -11.91 18.87 9.94
CA LEU A 4 -11.77 18.19 8.67
C LEU A 4 -11.44 19.25 7.62
N SER A 5 -10.42 19.04 6.82
CA SER A 5 -10.14 19.91 5.68
C SER A 5 -11.36 19.94 4.74
N GLY A 6 -11.57 21.00 4.00
CA GLY A 6 -12.67 21.10 3.04
C GLY A 6 -12.68 19.96 2.02
N HIS A 7 -11.53 19.35 1.77
CA HIS A 7 -11.37 18.19 0.91
C HIS A 7 -11.84 16.88 1.57
N LEU A 8 -11.34 16.55 2.75
CA LEU A 8 -11.72 15.30 3.45
C LEU A 8 -13.16 15.32 3.96
N GLY A 9 -13.69 16.49 4.27
CA GLY A 9 -15.08 16.66 4.71
C GLY A 9 -16.10 16.59 3.58
N GLY A 10 -15.68 16.47 2.31
CA GLY A 10 -16.56 16.44 1.14
C GLY A 10 -17.21 17.79 0.81
N ALA A 11 -16.84 18.86 1.49
CA ALA A 11 -17.43 20.18 1.29
C ALA A 11 -17.21 20.72 -0.14
N ASN A 12 -16.03 20.47 -0.71
CA ASN A 12 -15.71 20.89 -2.08
C ASN A 12 -16.52 20.11 -3.11
N GLU A 13 -16.67 18.78 -2.93
CA GLU A 13 -17.50 17.92 -3.79
C GLU A 13 -18.96 18.35 -3.73
N LEU A 14 -19.48 18.57 -2.53
CA LEU A 14 -20.85 19.03 -2.32
C LEU A 14 -21.09 20.43 -2.94
N SER A 15 -20.12 21.33 -2.81
CA SER A 15 -20.19 22.66 -3.43
C SER A 15 -20.27 22.58 -4.95
N ASN A 16 -19.48 21.70 -5.58
CA ASN A 16 -19.54 21.45 -7.02
C ASN A 16 -20.91 20.87 -7.42
N GLU A 17 -21.36 19.83 -6.73
CA GLU A 17 -22.63 19.17 -7.02
C GLU A 17 -23.84 20.14 -6.90
N ILE A 18 -23.85 20.96 -5.87
CA ILE A 18 -24.89 21.98 -5.68
C ILE A 18 -24.84 23.00 -6.82
N SER A 19 -23.65 23.52 -7.14
CA SER A 19 -23.51 24.54 -8.19
C SER A 19 -23.91 24.02 -9.56
N GLU A 20 -23.62 22.79 -9.91
CA GLU A 20 -24.13 22.17 -11.15
C GLU A 20 -25.65 22.12 -11.20
N LYS A 21 -26.29 21.73 -10.05
CA LYS A 21 -27.77 21.65 -9.98
C LYS A 21 -28.49 22.98 -10.07
N ILE A 22 -27.87 24.05 -9.59
CA ILE A 22 -28.52 25.40 -9.55
C ILE A 22 -27.95 26.35 -10.61
N GLY A 23 -27.03 25.93 -11.45
CA GLY A 23 -26.37 26.75 -12.48
C GLY A 23 -25.47 27.84 -11.90
N ALA A 24 -24.90 27.64 -10.69
CA ALA A 24 -24.01 28.60 -10.03
C ALA A 24 -22.54 28.25 -10.28
N THR A 25 -21.64 29.19 -10.05
CA THR A 25 -20.20 28.94 -10.07
C THR A 25 -19.71 28.60 -8.65
N PRO A 26 -19.13 27.42 -8.40
CA PRO A 26 -18.59 27.09 -7.08
C PRO A 26 -17.33 27.91 -6.80
N VAL A 27 -17.25 28.50 -5.61
CA VAL A 27 -16.05 29.21 -5.16
C VAL A 27 -15.36 28.37 -4.08
N ILE A 28 -14.35 27.60 -4.50
CA ILE A 28 -13.56 26.74 -3.62
C ILE A 28 -12.30 27.49 -3.23
N THR A 29 -12.12 27.75 -1.93
CA THR A 29 -11.08 28.64 -1.40
C THR A 29 -10.24 27.98 -0.31
N THR A 30 -9.93 26.65 -0.46
CA THR A 30 -8.97 26.05 0.47
C THR A 30 -7.56 26.63 0.20
N ALA A 31 -6.73 26.68 1.23
CA ALA A 31 -5.38 27.25 1.09
C ALA A 31 -4.54 26.52 0.01
N ALA A 32 -4.72 25.21 -0.16
CA ALA A 32 -4.05 24.43 -1.20
C ALA A 32 -4.54 24.78 -2.60
N ASP A 33 -5.84 25.00 -2.78
CA ASP A 33 -6.44 25.34 -4.08
C ASP A 33 -6.00 26.74 -4.53
N VAL A 34 -6.05 27.71 -3.62
CA VAL A 34 -5.66 29.11 -3.90
C VAL A 34 -4.17 29.20 -4.24
N ASN A 35 -3.31 28.48 -3.54
CA ASN A 35 -1.86 28.52 -3.73
C ASN A 35 -1.35 27.55 -4.80
N LYS A 36 -2.22 26.74 -5.43
CA LYS A 36 -1.85 25.70 -6.41
C LYS A 36 -0.78 24.75 -5.88
N THR A 37 -0.84 24.41 -4.60
CA THR A 37 0.10 23.51 -3.92
C THR A 37 -0.45 22.09 -3.85
N ILE A 38 0.40 21.13 -3.40
CA ILE A 38 -0.03 19.75 -3.20
C ILE A 38 -0.94 19.69 -1.96
N PRO A 39 -2.19 19.22 -2.08
CA PRO A 39 -3.05 18.99 -0.92
C PRO A 39 -2.58 17.72 -0.20
N VAL A 40 -1.80 17.91 0.88
CA VAL A 40 -1.11 16.83 1.62
C VAL A 40 -2.07 15.74 2.12
N ASP A 41 -3.29 16.12 2.48
CA ASP A 41 -4.34 15.21 2.94
C ASP A 41 -5.01 14.39 1.83
N LEU A 42 -4.77 14.73 0.56
CA LEU A 42 -5.37 14.07 -0.60
C LEU A 42 -4.39 13.25 -1.44
N VAL A 43 -3.09 13.31 -1.16
CA VAL A 43 -2.10 12.56 -1.94
C VAL A 43 -2.45 11.08 -1.98
N GLY A 44 -2.59 10.54 -3.20
CA GLY A 44 -2.90 9.14 -3.44
C GLY A 44 -4.33 8.71 -3.08
N LYS A 45 -5.24 9.63 -2.70
CA LYS A 45 -6.63 9.29 -2.37
C LYS A 45 -7.36 8.62 -3.55
N GLU A 46 -7.13 9.08 -4.77
CA GLU A 46 -7.70 8.48 -5.98
C GLU A 46 -7.27 7.02 -6.21
N PHE A 47 -6.12 6.63 -5.69
CA PHE A 47 -5.58 5.26 -5.76
C PHE A 47 -5.88 4.44 -4.50
N GLY A 48 -6.60 5.00 -3.53
CA GLY A 48 -6.93 4.33 -2.27
C GLY A 48 -5.77 4.22 -1.28
N TRP A 49 -4.73 5.05 -1.41
CA TRP A 49 -3.61 5.06 -0.46
C TRP A 49 -4.08 5.46 0.94
N LYS A 50 -3.45 4.89 1.94
CA LYS A 50 -3.72 5.18 3.35
C LYS A 50 -2.63 6.07 3.92
N ILE A 51 -2.99 7.05 4.73
CA ILE A 51 -2.01 7.79 5.55
C ILE A 51 -1.67 6.91 6.76
N ASP A 52 -0.37 6.81 7.08
CA ASP A 52 0.10 5.97 8.17
C ASP A 52 -0.25 6.56 9.52
N ASP A 53 0.07 7.85 9.70
CA ASP A 53 -0.28 8.67 10.86
C ASP A 53 -0.65 10.08 10.35
N ASP A 54 -1.80 10.57 10.74
CA ASP A 54 -2.33 11.87 10.29
C ASP A 54 -1.94 13.04 11.22
N THR A 55 -1.25 12.77 12.33
CA THR A 55 -0.90 13.78 13.34
C THR A 55 -0.05 14.92 12.78
N THR A 56 0.77 14.65 11.77
CA THR A 56 1.66 15.63 11.14
C THR A 56 1.07 16.31 9.90
N VAL A 57 -0.05 15.82 9.37
CA VAL A 57 -0.66 16.30 8.11
C VAL A 57 -0.90 17.80 8.13
N THR A 58 -1.51 18.32 9.20
CA THR A 58 -1.82 19.76 9.32
C THR A 58 -0.54 20.60 9.30
N LYS A 59 0.52 20.16 10.01
CA LYS A 59 1.79 20.87 10.09
C LYS A 59 2.52 20.89 8.74
N VAL A 60 2.57 19.74 8.07
CA VAL A 60 3.20 19.62 6.74
C VAL A 60 2.39 20.40 5.68
N SER A 61 1.07 20.41 5.77
CA SER A 61 0.21 21.25 4.92
C SER A 61 0.51 22.75 5.11
N ALA A 62 0.75 23.18 6.35
CA ALA A 62 1.14 24.57 6.63
C ALA A 62 2.51 24.91 6.00
N PHE A 63 3.49 24.02 6.11
CA PHE A 63 4.78 24.20 5.43
C PHE A 63 4.62 24.29 3.91
N MET A 64 3.79 23.43 3.32
CA MET A 64 3.50 23.43 1.88
C MET A 64 2.93 24.78 1.43
N VAL A 65 1.92 25.31 2.13
CA VAL A 65 1.27 26.59 1.81
C VAL A 65 2.21 27.78 2.03
N ASN A 66 3.05 27.73 3.07
CA ASN A 66 4.03 28.78 3.38
C ASN A 66 5.28 28.71 2.51
N LYS A 67 5.30 27.84 1.49
CA LYS A 67 6.42 27.65 0.57
C LYS A 67 7.75 27.26 1.25
N GLU A 68 7.66 26.60 2.40
CA GLU A 68 8.82 25.97 3.02
C GLU A 68 9.26 24.74 2.20
N LYS A 69 10.54 24.39 2.26
CA LYS A 69 11.09 23.25 1.50
C LYS A 69 10.46 21.92 1.93
N ILE A 70 9.90 21.21 0.98
CA ILE A 70 9.28 19.87 1.16
C ILE A 70 10.05 18.85 0.34
N GLY A 71 10.49 17.79 1.01
CA GLY A 71 11.11 16.65 0.38
C GLY A 71 10.09 15.54 0.10
N VAL A 72 10.18 14.92 -1.09
CA VAL A 72 9.34 13.78 -1.48
C VAL A 72 10.23 12.59 -1.81
N PHE A 73 9.94 11.45 -1.19
CA PHE A 73 10.52 10.16 -1.56
C PHE A 73 9.41 9.19 -1.91
N GLN A 74 9.61 8.43 -3.00
CA GLN A 74 8.66 7.43 -3.46
C GLN A 74 9.40 6.19 -3.96
N ASP A 75 9.08 5.01 -3.40
CA ASP A 75 9.57 3.72 -3.86
C ASP A 75 8.48 2.70 -4.18
N ALA A 76 7.22 3.05 -3.94
CA ALA A 76 6.06 2.21 -4.21
C ALA A 76 4.87 3.06 -4.71
N GLY A 77 3.83 2.39 -5.23
CA GLY A 77 2.60 3.03 -5.69
C GLY A 77 2.71 3.70 -7.06
N GLU A 78 1.62 4.30 -7.48
CA GLU A 78 1.46 4.94 -8.78
C GLU A 78 2.38 6.15 -8.91
N LYS A 79 3.07 6.28 -10.06
CA LYS A 79 4.05 7.34 -10.31
C LYS A 79 3.41 8.67 -10.70
N ASP A 80 2.20 8.62 -11.21
CA ASP A 80 1.42 9.75 -11.71
C ASP A 80 0.44 10.34 -10.68
N TRP A 81 0.68 10.09 -9.39
CA TRP A 81 -0.13 10.65 -8.30
C TRP A 81 -0.17 12.19 -8.29
N TRP A 82 0.80 12.83 -8.96
CA TRP A 82 0.82 14.27 -9.19
C TRP A 82 1.06 14.53 -10.68
N LYS A 83 0.01 14.96 -11.39
CA LYS A 83 -0.01 15.13 -12.86
C LYS A 83 0.46 16.50 -13.32
N LYS A 84 0.72 17.42 -12.39
CA LYS A 84 1.19 18.78 -12.68
C LYS A 84 2.69 18.89 -12.43
N GLU A 85 3.29 20.02 -12.82
CA GLU A 85 4.63 20.37 -12.35
C GLU A 85 4.62 20.49 -10.82
N LEU A 86 5.70 20.03 -10.21
CA LEU A 86 5.83 20.18 -8.76
C LEU A 86 5.95 21.67 -8.39
N PRO A 87 5.34 22.09 -7.27
CA PRO A 87 5.59 23.42 -6.74
C PRO A 87 7.10 23.67 -6.53
N ASP A 88 7.56 24.90 -6.70
CA ASP A 88 8.98 25.28 -6.62
C ASP A 88 9.65 24.91 -5.28
N ASN A 89 8.86 24.81 -4.23
CA ASN A 89 9.33 24.44 -2.91
C ASN A 89 9.34 22.92 -2.65
N VAL A 90 9.00 22.09 -3.65
CA VAL A 90 8.94 20.63 -3.53
C VAL A 90 10.03 19.96 -4.36
N SER A 91 10.83 19.11 -3.73
CA SER A 91 11.91 18.38 -4.38
C SER A 91 11.74 16.86 -4.22
N LYS A 92 11.88 16.10 -5.33
CA LYS A 92 11.90 14.63 -5.29
C LYS A 92 13.30 14.09 -5.06
N TYR A 93 13.41 13.11 -4.18
CA TYR A 93 14.65 12.40 -3.86
C TYR A 93 14.60 10.96 -4.35
N LYS A 94 15.72 10.48 -4.92
CA LYS A 94 15.79 9.13 -5.51
C LYS A 94 15.87 8.02 -4.47
N ASN A 95 16.36 8.33 -3.27
CA ASN A 95 16.48 7.38 -2.17
C ASN A 95 16.21 8.09 -0.84
N PHE A 96 15.92 7.29 0.18
CA PHE A 96 15.57 7.77 1.51
C PHE A 96 16.74 8.53 2.18
N GLU A 97 17.97 8.10 1.97
CA GLU A 97 19.15 8.76 2.54
C GLU A 97 19.33 10.20 2.00
N GLY A 98 19.11 10.40 0.70
CA GLY A 98 19.11 11.74 0.11
C GLY A 98 18.00 12.64 0.67
N LEU A 99 16.82 12.08 0.93
CA LEU A 99 15.73 12.80 1.60
C LEU A 99 16.14 13.20 3.03
N LYS A 100 16.68 12.28 3.80
CA LYS A 100 17.08 12.46 5.20
C LYS A 100 18.13 13.55 5.37
N ASN A 101 19.09 13.61 4.44
CA ASN A 101 20.18 14.59 4.46
C ASN A 101 19.82 15.91 3.79
N SER A 102 18.56 16.10 3.39
CA SER A 102 18.11 17.35 2.78
C SER A 102 17.85 18.45 3.82
N ASP A 103 17.78 19.69 3.35
CA ASP A 103 17.38 20.84 4.16
C ASP A 103 15.85 21.07 4.16
N SER A 104 15.08 20.02 3.82
CA SER A 104 13.62 20.06 3.83
C SER A 104 13.08 20.17 5.25
N LYS A 105 12.01 20.96 5.44
CA LYS A 105 11.33 21.12 6.72
C LYS A 105 10.16 20.18 6.92
N GLY A 106 9.57 19.69 5.82
CA GLY A 106 8.51 18.72 5.81
C GLY A 106 8.79 17.62 4.78
N PHE A 107 8.22 16.45 4.99
CA PHE A 107 8.52 15.27 4.19
C PHE A 107 7.25 14.54 3.80
N LEU A 108 7.17 14.10 2.54
CA LEU A 108 6.15 13.22 1.99
C LEU A 108 6.84 11.91 1.58
N ILE A 109 6.49 10.82 2.23
CA ILE A 109 7.05 9.50 1.94
C ILE A 109 5.95 8.60 1.39
N ILE A 110 6.15 8.07 0.20
CA ILE A 110 5.22 7.16 -0.47
C ILE A 110 5.91 5.80 -0.56
N SER A 111 5.56 4.89 0.35
CA SER A 111 6.27 3.62 0.50
C SER A 111 5.42 2.54 1.17
N ASP A 112 5.66 1.29 0.80
CA ASP A 112 5.17 0.12 1.52
C ASP A 112 6.14 -0.38 2.61
N GLN A 113 7.33 0.25 2.73
CA GLN A 113 8.35 -0.08 3.72
C GLN A 113 8.20 0.75 5.01
N ILE A 114 8.59 0.15 6.13
CA ILE A 114 8.66 0.80 7.44
C ILE A 114 10.11 1.16 7.72
N PHE A 115 10.39 2.45 7.90
CA PHE A 115 11.69 3.01 8.28
C PHE A 115 11.76 3.14 9.80
N LYS A 116 12.11 2.04 10.52
CA LYS A 116 11.98 1.93 11.99
C LYS A 116 12.83 2.91 12.79
N ASP A 117 14.04 3.18 12.35
CA ASP A 117 15.05 3.94 13.12
C ASP A 117 15.33 5.33 12.53
N GLU A 118 14.52 5.75 11.57
CA GLU A 118 14.81 6.92 10.75
C GLU A 118 13.59 7.85 10.61
N ILE A 119 12.86 8.03 11.72
CA ILE A 119 11.70 8.90 11.74
C ILE A 119 12.18 10.35 11.57
N LEU A 120 11.87 10.93 10.43
CA LEU A 120 12.02 12.35 10.22
C LEU A 120 10.87 13.10 10.87
N GLU A 121 11.17 14.14 11.61
CA GLU A 121 10.12 15.03 12.10
C GLU A 121 9.33 15.63 10.94
N ASN A 122 8.07 15.94 11.16
CA ASN A 122 7.19 16.56 10.16
C ASN A 122 7.05 15.72 8.87
N THR A 123 6.87 14.42 9.03
CA THR A 123 6.70 13.47 7.92
C THR A 123 5.26 13.03 7.80
N VAL A 124 4.74 13.00 6.58
CA VAL A 124 3.51 12.28 6.23
C VAL A 124 3.88 11.07 5.38
N VAL A 125 3.50 9.89 5.86
CA VAL A 125 3.76 8.63 5.15
C VAL A 125 2.47 8.12 4.52
N TYR A 126 2.50 7.95 3.20
CA TYR A 126 1.43 7.37 2.42
C TYR A 126 1.74 5.91 2.13
N ARG A 127 0.73 5.06 2.30
CA ARG A 127 0.81 3.60 2.16
C ARG A 127 0.03 3.13 0.94
N PRO A 128 0.67 3.09 -0.25
CA PRO A 128 0.04 2.52 -1.42
C PRO A 128 -0.23 1.03 -1.22
N GLN A 129 -1.32 0.54 -1.80
CA GLN A 129 -1.72 -0.86 -1.66
C GLN A 129 -1.05 -1.71 -2.73
N THR A 130 0.22 -1.98 -2.54
CA THR A 130 1.10 -2.62 -3.52
C THR A 130 1.48 -4.07 -3.18
N LEU A 131 1.21 -4.52 -1.95
CA LEU A 131 1.67 -5.81 -1.47
C LEU A 131 0.64 -6.91 -1.71
N VAL A 132 0.99 -7.90 -2.52
CA VAL A 132 0.22 -9.11 -2.77
C VAL A 132 0.82 -10.25 -1.94
N VAL A 133 0.02 -10.82 -1.06
CA VAL A 133 0.44 -11.91 -0.16
C VAL A 133 -0.02 -13.24 -0.72
N GLY A 134 0.90 -14.00 -1.29
CA GLY A 134 0.67 -15.37 -1.69
C GLY A 134 0.75 -16.33 -0.51
N VAL A 135 -0.29 -17.13 -0.35
CA VAL A 135 -0.45 -18.04 0.80
C VAL A 135 -0.57 -19.48 0.31
N GLY A 136 0.38 -20.32 0.73
CA GLY A 136 0.30 -21.77 0.58
C GLY A 136 -0.06 -22.40 1.92
N LEU A 137 -1.21 -23.04 2.00
CA LEU A 137 -1.76 -23.54 3.26
C LEU A 137 -2.53 -24.83 3.09
N HIS A 138 -2.62 -25.59 4.17
CA HIS A 138 -3.46 -26.75 4.26
C HIS A 138 -4.91 -26.33 4.59
N TRP A 139 -5.87 -27.18 4.30
CA TRP A 139 -7.29 -26.85 4.50
C TRP A 139 -7.68 -26.59 5.97
N ASP A 140 -6.92 -27.11 6.93
CA ASP A 140 -7.11 -26.94 8.38
C ASP A 140 -6.29 -25.81 9.01
N THR A 141 -5.61 -24.99 8.20
CA THR A 141 -4.78 -23.89 8.71
C THR A 141 -5.67 -22.81 9.33
N SER A 142 -5.47 -22.56 10.63
CA SER A 142 -6.27 -21.59 11.37
C SER A 142 -5.96 -20.14 11.00
N LYS A 143 -6.93 -19.25 11.21
CA LYS A 143 -6.76 -17.80 11.08
C LYS A 143 -5.55 -17.28 11.87
N ASP A 144 -5.41 -17.73 13.13
CA ASP A 144 -4.35 -17.24 14.01
C ASP A 144 -2.95 -17.67 13.52
N THR A 145 -2.83 -18.86 12.94
CA THR A 145 -1.61 -19.32 12.31
C THR A 145 -1.24 -18.42 11.12
N ILE A 146 -2.21 -18.13 10.24
CA ILE A 146 -1.98 -17.28 9.07
C ILE A 146 -1.62 -15.85 9.51
N LYS A 147 -2.36 -15.30 10.46
CA LYS A 147 -2.14 -13.95 11.01
C LYS A 147 -0.76 -13.81 11.64
N SER A 148 -0.34 -14.80 12.43
CA SER A 148 0.99 -14.83 13.05
C SER A 148 2.11 -14.92 12.02
N GLY A 149 1.98 -15.80 11.03
CA GLY A 149 2.96 -15.93 9.93
C GLY A 149 3.06 -14.65 9.10
N LEU A 150 1.92 -14.02 8.79
CA LEU A 150 1.87 -12.74 8.08
C LEU A 150 2.57 -11.64 8.88
N LYS A 151 2.23 -11.50 10.18
CA LYS A 151 2.85 -10.52 11.07
C LYS A 151 4.36 -10.69 11.11
N SER A 152 4.83 -11.92 11.33
CA SER A 152 6.27 -12.24 11.37
C SER A 152 6.97 -11.92 10.05
N SER A 153 6.31 -12.18 8.91
CA SER A 153 6.87 -11.85 7.59
C SER A 153 6.98 -10.33 7.40
N LEU A 154 5.91 -9.59 7.69
CA LEU A 154 5.91 -8.13 7.56
C LEU A 154 6.96 -7.47 8.46
N GLU A 155 7.07 -7.89 9.73
CA GLU A 155 8.04 -7.36 10.68
C GLU A 155 9.49 -7.64 10.26
N LYS A 156 9.76 -8.89 9.84
CA LYS A 156 11.09 -9.31 9.40
C LYS A 156 11.61 -8.52 8.19
N PHE A 157 10.72 -8.19 7.27
CA PHE A 157 11.06 -7.49 6.03
C PHE A 157 10.68 -6.01 6.04
N HIS A 158 10.32 -5.47 7.20
CA HIS A 158 9.97 -4.06 7.40
C HIS A 158 8.88 -3.55 6.44
N LEU A 159 7.81 -4.34 6.25
CA LEU A 159 6.70 -4.00 5.37
C LEU A 159 5.46 -3.54 6.16
N SER A 160 4.73 -2.58 5.62
CA SER A 160 3.52 -2.06 6.24
C SER A 160 2.29 -2.92 5.95
N SER A 161 1.58 -3.33 6.98
CA SER A 161 0.29 -4.01 6.82
C SER A 161 -0.78 -3.12 6.16
N LYS A 162 -0.63 -1.79 6.23
CA LYS A 162 -1.53 -0.85 5.54
C LYS A 162 -1.35 -0.86 4.02
N SER A 163 -0.23 -1.42 3.53
CA SER A 163 0.05 -1.55 2.09
C SER A 163 -0.39 -2.89 1.48
N LEU A 164 -1.05 -3.74 2.26
CA LEU A 164 -1.60 -4.99 1.75
C LEU A 164 -2.75 -4.74 0.77
N ALA A 165 -2.58 -5.24 -0.45
CA ALA A 165 -3.59 -5.14 -1.51
C ALA A 165 -4.57 -6.31 -1.47
N ARG A 166 -4.07 -7.55 -1.38
CA ARG A 166 -4.86 -8.77 -1.37
C ARG A 166 -4.09 -9.99 -0.88
N PHE A 167 -4.82 -10.99 -0.43
CA PHE A 167 -4.34 -12.36 -0.27
C PHE A 167 -4.58 -13.14 -1.55
N VAL A 168 -3.65 -14.04 -1.90
CA VAL A 168 -3.79 -14.89 -3.08
C VAL A 168 -3.40 -16.32 -2.74
N SER A 169 -4.20 -17.28 -3.17
CA SER A 169 -3.92 -18.70 -2.99
C SER A 169 -4.34 -19.52 -4.20
N ILE A 170 -3.97 -20.79 -4.21
CA ILE A 170 -4.49 -21.75 -5.20
C ILE A 170 -5.97 -22.02 -4.92
N LYS A 171 -6.76 -22.11 -5.99
CA LYS A 171 -8.15 -22.53 -5.90
C LYS A 171 -8.23 -24.01 -5.50
N LYS A 172 -9.00 -24.30 -4.46
CA LYS A 172 -9.26 -25.63 -3.92
C LYS A 172 -10.73 -25.96 -4.03
N GLU A 173 -11.09 -27.24 -3.88
CA GLU A 173 -12.49 -27.68 -3.84
C GLU A 173 -13.27 -27.05 -2.68
N LYS A 174 -12.59 -26.81 -1.56
CA LYS A 174 -13.12 -26.11 -0.40
C LYS A 174 -12.19 -24.96 -0.02
N ASP A 175 -12.80 -23.84 0.28
CA ASP A 175 -12.09 -22.69 0.81
C ASP A 175 -11.49 -23.00 2.18
N VAL A 176 -10.35 -22.36 2.48
CA VAL A 176 -9.73 -22.47 3.80
C VAL A 176 -10.34 -21.41 4.72
N GLU A 177 -11.16 -21.85 5.68
CA GLU A 177 -11.94 -20.97 6.56
C GLU A 177 -11.06 -19.93 7.26
N GLY A 178 -9.88 -20.35 7.77
CA GLY A 178 -8.96 -19.42 8.43
C GLY A 178 -8.49 -18.27 7.54
N LEU A 179 -8.36 -18.49 6.22
CA LEU A 179 -7.99 -17.41 5.29
C LEU A 179 -9.17 -16.47 5.05
N ILE A 180 -10.40 -17.02 4.93
CA ILE A 180 -11.63 -16.23 4.76
C ILE A 180 -11.84 -15.32 5.97
N GLU A 181 -11.73 -15.88 7.18
CA GLU A 181 -11.88 -15.12 8.41
C GLU A 181 -10.84 -13.99 8.53
N LEU A 182 -9.59 -14.27 8.16
CA LEU A 182 -8.53 -13.26 8.17
C LEU A 182 -8.79 -12.14 7.15
N GLY A 183 -9.21 -12.50 5.94
CA GLY A 183 -9.56 -11.54 4.89
C GLY A 183 -10.70 -10.61 5.34
N LYS A 184 -11.75 -11.17 5.98
CA LYS A 184 -12.86 -10.38 6.55
C LYS A 184 -12.39 -9.46 7.68
N GLU A 185 -11.60 -10.00 8.63
CA GLU A 185 -11.07 -9.23 9.77
C GLU A 185 -10.21 -8.04 9.31
N MET A 186 -9.32 -8.27 8.37
CA MET A 186 -8.42 -7.24 7.85
C MET A 186 -9.04 -6.37 6.76
N LYS A 187 -10.23 -6.71 6.27
CA LYS A 187 -10.91 -6.08 5.11
C LYS A 187 -10.02 -6.10 3.85
N ILE A 188 -9.34 -7.23 3.64
CA ILE A 188 -8.46 -7.46 2.50
C ILE A 188 -9.09 -8.54 1.62
N PRO A 189 -9.25 -8.30 0.30
CA PRO A 189 -9.82 -9.28 -0.62
C PRO A 189 -8.92 -10.51 -0.77
N ILE A 190 -9.54 -11.64 -1.08
CA ILE A 190 -8.86 -12.90 -1.38
C ILE A 190 -9.10 -13.22 -2.84
N GLU A 191 -8.03 -13.55 -3.54
CA GLU A 191 -8.03 -14.03 -4.92
C GLU A 191 -7.62 -15.50 -4.95
N TYR A 192 -8.33 -16.32 -5.72
CA TYR A 192 -7.98 -17.72 -5.95
C TYR A 192 -7.62 -17.91 -7.41
N ILE A 193 -6.47 -18.54 -7.66
CA ILE A 193 -5.94 -18.78 -9.00
C ILE A 193 -5.98 -20.28 -9.28
N ASP A 194 -6.37 -20.64 -10.50
CA ASP A 194 -6.45 -22.02 -10.92
C ASP A 194 -5.06 -22.68 -10.97
N ARG A 195 -5.03 -23.98 -10.71
CA ARG A 195 -3.79 -24.79 -10.64
C ARG A 195 -2.96 -24.68 -11.91
N GLU A 196 -3.61 -24.76 -13.04
CA GLU A 196 -2.99 -24.72 -14.37
C GLU A 196 -2.25 -23.41 -14.62
N GLU A 197 -2.84 -22.29 -14.16
CA GLU A 197 -2.20 -20.98 -14.27
C GLU A 197 -0.96 -20.87 -13.36
N LEU A 198 -1.05 -21.36 -12.12
CA LEU A 198 0.09 -21.36 -11.20
C LEU A 198 1.23 -22.26 -11.65
N ALA A 199 0.91 -23.37 -12.36
CA ALA A 199 1.91 -24.29 -12.90
C ALA A 199 2.82 -23.63 -13.94
N THR A 200 2.37 -22.56 -14.60
CA THR A 200 3.16 -21.82 -15.61
C THR A 200 4.19 -20.88 -15.00
N ILE A 201 4.11 -20.61 -13.70
CA ILE A 201 4.95 -19.60 -13.02
C ILE A 201 6.23 -20.25 -12.49
N THR A 202 7.37 -19.75 -12.94
CA THR A 202 8.67 -20.12 -12.38
C THR A 202 8.88 -19.46 -11.03
N THR A 203 9.25 -20.25 -10.02
CA THR A 203 9.46 -19.76 -8.65
C THR A 203 10.88 -20.01 -8.17
N PRO A 204 11.47 -19.15 -7.33
CA PRO A 204 12.84 -19.31 -6.86
C PRO A 204 13.01 -20.49 -5.89
N ASN A 205 11.96 -20.87 -5.13
CA ASN A 205 12.03 -21.90 -4.11
C ASN A 205 11.09 -23.09 -4.41
N PRO A 206 11.38 -23.91 -5.44
CA PRO A 206 10.53 -25.02 -5.82
C PRO A 206 10.49 -26.12 -4.74
N SER A 207 9.36 -26.82 -4.64
CA SER A 207 9.14 -27.95 -3.74
C SER A 207 8.64 -29.16 -4.51
N LYS A 208 9.37 -30.26 -4.50
CA LYS A 208 8.97 -31.51 -5.15
C LYS A 208 7.64 -32.04 -4.60
N THR A 209 7.42 -31.92 -3.29
CA THR A 209 6.17 -32.33 -2.63
C THR A 209 4.99 -31.49 -3.14
N VAL A 210 5.12 -30.17 -3.16
CA VAL A 210 4.07 -29.29 -3.64
C VAL A 210 3.80 -29.54 -5.13
N GLN A 211 4.85 -29.76 -5.92
CA GLN A 211 4.71 -30.10 -7.33
C GLN A 211 3.91 -31.40 -7.55
N ALA A 212 4.13 -32.41 -6.72
CA ALA A 212 3.42 -33.68 -6.84
C ALA A 212 1.93 -33.57 -6.45
N PHE A 213 1.59 -32.78 -5.44
CA PHE A 213 0.24 -32.67 -4.93
C PHE A 213 -0.58 -31.53 -5.57
N GLU A 214 0.06 -30.38 -5.80
CA GLU A 214 -0.62 -29.17 -6.26
C GLU A 214 -0.30 -28.81 -7.72
N GLY A 215 0.58 -29.56 -8.39
CA GLY A 215 0.95 -29.32 -9.79
C GLY A 215 1.78 -28.04 -10.02
N THR A 216 2.08 -27.29 -8.98
CA THR A 216 2.91 -26.07 -9.04
C THR A 216 4.15 -26.23 -8.17
N SER A 217 5.23 -25.56 -8.52
CA SER A 217 6.50 -25.65 -7.76
C SER A 217 6.44 -24.98 -6.38
N SER A 218 5.60 -23.96 -6.21
CA SER A 218 5.40 -23.24 -4.93
C SER A 218 4.11 -22.43 -4.99
N VAL A 219 3.10 -22.82 -4.22
CA VAL A 219 1.80 -22.11 -4.22
C VAL A 219 1.96 -20.64 -3.84
N SER A 220 2.63 -20.36 -2.70
CA SER A 220 2.74 -18.98 -2.20
C SER A 220 3.48 -18.05 -3.15
N GLU A 221 4.61 -18.50 -3.72
CA GLU A 221 5.38 -17.65 -4.64
C GLU A 221 4.70 -17.51 -6.00
N ALA A 222 4.17 -18.61 -6.55
CA ALA A 222 3.49 -18.58 -7.84
C ALA A 222 2.23 -17.67 -7.78
N ALA A 223 1.43 -17.81 -6.71
CA ALA A 223 0.25 -16.98 -6.50
C ALA A 223 0.60 -15.50 -6.36
N ALA A 224 1.60 -15.16 -5.54
CA ALA A 224 2.04 -13.79 -5.37
C ALA A 224 2.55 -13.16 -6.68
N LEU A 225 3.39 -13.89 -7.43
CA LEU A 225 3.92 -13.43 -8.72
C LEU A 225 2.84 -13.27 -9.77
N LYS A 226 1.95 -14.25 -9.91
CA LYS A 226 0.87 -14.22 -10.91
C LYS A 226 -0.06 -13.03 -10.69
N SER A 227 -0.53 -12.85 -9.47
CA SER A 227 -1.50 -11.81 -9.13
C SER A 227 -0.90 -10.40 -9.13
N SER A 228 0.37 -10.25 -8.78
CA SER A 228 1.02 -8.94 -8.77
C SER A 228 1.48 -8.48 -10.15
N SER A 229 1.71 -9.41 -11.10
CA SER A 229 2.48 -9.16 -12.33
C SER A 229 3.82 -8.47 -12.08
N GLY A 230 4.34 -8.59 -10.86
CA GLY A 230 5.49 -7.85 -10.38
C GLY A 230 6.65 -8.75 -9.92
N LYS A 231 7.31 -8.37 -8.84
CA LYS A 231 8.48 -9.06 -8.30
C LYS A 231 8.25 -9.51 -6.87
N LEU A 232 8.78 -10.68 -6.51
CA LEU A 232 8.90 -11.08 -5.11
C LEU A 232 9.82 -10.12 -4.37
N ILE A 233 9.33 -9.60 -3.26
CA ILE A 233 10.10 -8.83 -2.28
C ILE A 233 10.32 -9.63 -1.01
N VAL A 234 9.49 -10.65 -0.78
CA VAL A 234 9.67 -11.66 0.25
C VAL A 234 9.50 -13.02 -0.41
N GLU A 235 10.59 -13.77 -0.51
CA GLU A 235 10.56 -15.16 -0.94
C GLU A 235 9.87 -16.03 0.11
N LYS A 236 9.53 -17.25 -0.27
CA LYS A 236 8.78 -18.19 0.55
C LYS A 236 9.31 -18.32 2.00
N GLN A 237 8.54 -17.84 2.94
CA GLN A 237 8.72 -18.07 4.38
C GLN A 237 7.88 -19.28 4.79
N LYS A 238 8.45 -20.18 5.58
CA LYS A 238 7.77 -21.40 6.06
C LYS A 238 7.37 -21.22 7.52
N PHE A 239 6.12 -21.55 7.81
CA PHE A 239 5.57 -21.56 9.16
C PHE A 239 4.95 -22.94 9.42
N PRO A 240 5.76 -23.88 9.99
CA PRO A 240 5.27 -25.23 10.27
C PRO A 240 4.02 -25.21 11.19
N PRO A 241 3.14 -26.21 11.03
CA PRO A 241 3.31 -27.36 10.16
C PRO A 241 2.81 -27.15 8.71
N ASN A 242 1.97 -26.17 8.43
CA ASN A 242 1.09 -26.19 7.26
C ASN A 242 0.88 -24.84 6.56
N LEU A 243 1.78 -23.85 6.77
CA LEU A 243 1.69 -22.52 6.17
C LEU A 243 2.99 -22.10 5.47
N THR A 244 2.85 -21.53 4.28
CA THR A 244 3.91 -20.77 3.59
C THR A 244 3.38 -19.42 3.14
N ILE A 245 4.20 -18.37 3.24
CA ILE A 245 3.89 -17.01 2.81
C ILE A 245 5.00 -16.50 1.90
N ALA A 246 4.62 -15.86 0.81
CA ALA A 246 5.50 -15.06 -0.04
C ALA A 246 4.81 -13.73 -0.34
N ILE A 247 5.58 -12.65 -0.53
CA ILE A 247 5.01 -11.34 -0.82
C ILE A 247 5.64 -10.79 -2.10
N ALA A 248 4.79 -10.38 -3.03
CA ALA A 248 5.21 -9.68 -4.24
C ALA A 248 4.68 -8.24 -4.24
N ARG A 249 5.40 -7.34 -4.91
CA ARG A 249 4.97 -5.96 -5.13
C ARG A 249 4.34 -5.83 -6.51
N ILE A 250 3.16 -5.19 -6.59
CA ILE A 250 2.50 -4.86 -7.84
C ILE A 250 3.43 -3.97 -8.68
N GLN A 251 3.53 -4.26 -9.96
CA GLN A 251 4.28 -3.43 -10.90
C GLN A 251 3.37 -2.30 -11.39
N ASN A 252 3.67 -1.07 -10.98
CA ASN A 252 3.02 0.18 -11.44
C ASN A 252 3.93 0.95 -12.41
#